data_a540b85b5fb330fd7082dc7636224c3c
#
_entry.id   a540b85b5fb330fd7082dc7636224c3c
#
_cell.length_a   1.000
_cell.length_b   1.000
_cell.length_c   1.000
_cell.angle_alpha   90.00
_cell.angle_beta   90.00
_cell.angle_gamma   90.00
#
_symmetry.space_group_name_H-M   'P 1'
#
loop_
_entity.id
_entity.type
_entity.pdbx_description
1 polymer ?
#
loop_
_entity_poly.entity_id
_entity_poly.type
_entity_poly.pdbx_seq_one_letter_code
_entity_poly.pdbx_strand_id
1 'polypeptide(L)' 'MFIYNVFGRFIGVKRVGGKWLLFNVDLSEQKHSRIYDVIIPDFLTEDEIPQWLSDIYHETACEEYPDVIRIK' A
#
# COMPACT_ATOMS: atom_id res chain seq x y z
N MET A 1 -1.12 -10.17 5.34
CA MET A 1 -1.24 -8.90 4.59
C MET A 1 -0.61 -7.78 5.42
N PHE A 2 0.24 -6.99 4.79
CA PHE A 2 0.79 -5.80 5.42
C PHE A 2 -0.12 -4.62 5.10
N ILE A 3 -0.44 -3.77 6.09
CA ILE A 3 -1.31 -2.62 5.87
C ILE A 3 -0.51 -1.35 6.13
N TYR A 4 -0.57 -0.42 5.17
CA TYR A 4 0.12 0.86 5.24
C TYR A 4 -0.89 1.99 5.19
N ASN A 5 -0.60 3.06 5.94
CA ASN A 5 -1.29 4.34 5.78
C ASN A 5 -0.52 5.12 4.71
N VAL A 6 -1.10 5.22 3.53
CA VAL A 6 -0.48 5.89 2.38
C VAL A 6 -1.16 7.23 2.20
N PHE A 7 -0.61 8.26 2.83
CA PHE A 7 -1.14 9.63 2.77
C PHE A 7 -2.63 9.71 3.13
N GLY A 8 -3.00 9.02 4.22
CA GLY A 8 -4.38 9.00 4.70
C GLY A 8 -5.25 7.88 4.14
N ARG A 9 -4.74 7.13 3.19
CA ARG A 9 -5.45 6.02 2.55
C ARG A 9 -4.84 4.70 3.02
N PHE A 10 -5.67 3.73 3.37
CA PHE A 10 -5.19 2.42 3.82
C PHE A 10 -5.02 1.49 2.64
N ILE A 11 -3.80 1.03 2.44
CA ILE A 11 -3.43 0.12 1.34
C ILE A 11 -2.89 -1.17 1.93
N GLY A 12 -3.45 -2.31 1.52
CA GLY A 12 -2.96 -3.62 1.90
C GLY A 12 -2.05 -4.20 0.83
N VAL A 13 -0.99 -4.87 1.25
CA VAL A 13 -0.03 -5.53 0.35
C VAL A 13 0.15 -6.97 0.79
N LYS A 14 0.00 -7.91 -0.14
CA LYS A 14 0.12 -9.33 0.15
C LYS A 14 1.00 -10.01 -0.90
N ARG A 15 1.88 -10.92 -0.45
CA ARG A 15 2.71 -11.73 -1.35
C ARG A 15 2.05 -13.08 -1.62
N VAL A 16 1.80 -13.38 -2.88
CA VAL A 16 1.18 -14.65 -3.28
C VAL A 16 1.87 -15.16 -4.54
N GLY A 17 2.41 -16.38 -4.46
CA GLY A 17 3.04 -17.01 -5.61
C GLY A 17 4.18 -16.21 -6.23
N GLY A 18 4.98 -15.53 -5.43
CA GLY A 18 6.06 -14.69 -5.91
C GLY A 18 5.65 -13.32 -6.42
N LYS A 19 4.36 -12.99 -6.34
CA LYS A 19 3.84 -11.71 -6.81
C LYS A 19 3.27 -10.90 -5.66
N TRP A 20 3.37 -9.57 -5.76
CA TRP A 20 2.75 -8.67 -4.81
C TRP A 20 1.35 -8.31 -5.28
N LEU A 21 0.37 -8.39 -4.38
CA LEU A 21 -1.02 -7.99 -4.63
C LEU A 21 -1.33 -6.74 -3.81
N LEU A 22 -2.03 -5.80 -4.41
CA LEU A 22 -2.35 -4.52 -3.80
C LEU A 22 -3.86 -4.39 -3.59
N PHE A 23 -4.26 -3.88 -2.42
CA PHE A 23 -5.67 -3.77 -2.05
C PHE A 23 -5.98 -2.40 -1.45
N ASN A 24 -7.17 -1.86 -1.75
CA ASN A 24 -7.76 -0.81 -0.94
C ASN A 24 -8.37 -1.45 0.31
N VAL A 25 -8.02 -0.94 1.49
CA VAL A 25 -8.49 -1.52 2.75
C VAL A 25 -9.42 -0.54 3.46
N ASP A 26 -10.59 -1.02 3.86
CA ASP A 26 -11.52 -0.29 4.71
C ASP A 26 -11.49 -0.95 6.09
N LEU A 27 -10.81 -0.30 7.04
CA LEU A 27 -10.66 -0.83 8.39
C LEU A 27 -11.96 -0.78 9.19
N SER A 28 -12.83 0.19 8.91
CA SER A 28 -14.10 0.33 9.64
C SER A 28 -15.09 -0.78 9.31
N GLU A 29 -15.13 -1.21 8.05
CA GLU A 29 -16.00 -2.29 7.59
C GLU A 29 -15.28 -3.64 7.48
N GLN A 30 -13.97 -3.65 7.70
CA GLN A 30 -13.11 -4.83 7.58
C GLN A 30 -13.20 -5.45 6.18
N LYS A 31 -13.29 -4.61 5.16
CA LYS A 31 -13.35 -5.02 3.76
C LYS A 31 -12.10 -4.58 3.02
N HIS A 32 -11.77 -5.28 1.95
CA HIS A 32 -10.71 -4.88 1.06
C HIS A 32 -11.08 -5.21 -0.38
N SER A 33 -10.60 -4.37 -1.31
CA SER A 33 -10.85 -4.52 -2.74
C SER A 33 -9.51 -4.54 -3.48
N ARG A 34 -9.38 -5.44 -4.45
CA ARG A 34 -8.14 -5.56 -5.22
C ARG A 34 -7.91 -4.33 -6.10
N ILE A 35 -6.68 -3.82 -6.11
CA ILE A 35 -6.24 -2.77 -7.03
C ILE A 35 -5.53 -3.44 -8.20
N TYR A 36 -6.05 -3.28 -9.41
CA TYR A 36 -5.50 -3.92 -10.61
C TYR A 36 -4.67 -2.99 -11.49
N ASP A 37 -4.89 -1.69 -11.39
CA ASP A 37 -4.23 -0.70 -12.23
C ASP A 37 -2.83 -0.29 -11.77
N VAL A 38 -2.44 -0.74 -10.58
CA VAL A 38 -1.10 -0.50 -10.02
C VAL A 38 -0.48 -1.85 -9.71
N ILE A 39 0.69 -2.12 -10.28
CA ILE A 39 1.38 -3.40 -10.12
C ILE A 39 2.73 -3.16 -9.44
N ILE A 40 2.94 -3.81 -8.29
CA ILE A 40 4.21 -3.76 -7.59
C ILE A 40 5.19 -4.73 -8.28
N PRO A 41 6.41 -4.27 -8.64
CA PRO A 41 7.41 -5.17 -9.22
C PRO A 41 7.72 -6.36 -8.33
N ASP A 42 7.80 -7.56 -8.91
CA ASP A 42 8.01 -8.79 -8.15
C ASP A 42 9.37 -8.82 -7.41
N PHE A 43 10.37 -8.09 -7.92
CA PHE A 43 11.70 -8.07 -7.33
C PHE A 43 11.82 -7.21 -6.07
N LEU A 44 10.80 -6.40 -5.75
CA LEU A 44 10.85 -5.58 -4.55
C LEU A 44 10.76 -6.44 -3.29
N THR A 45 11.53 -6.06 -2.27
CA THR A 45 11.45 -6.68 -0.96
C THR A 45 10.42 -5.95 -0.10
N GLU A 46 10.03 -6.57 1.03
CA GLU A 46 9.11 -5.96 1.98
C GLU A 46 9.59 -4.58 2.44
N ASP A 47 10.90 -4.43 2.66
CA ASP A 47 11.50 -3.18 3.14
C ASP A 47 11.41 -2.05 2.10
N GLU A 48 11.32 -2.39 0.84
CA GLU A 48 11.24 -1.41 -0.25
C GLU A 48 9.80 -0.95 -0.56
N ILE A 49 8.81 -1.68 -0.06
CA ILE A 49 7.39 -1.38 -0.35
C ILE A 49 6.97 0.02 0.10
N PRO A 50 7.28 0.48 1.33
CA PRO A 50 6.88 1.82 1.76
C PRO A 50 7.40 2.93 0.84
N GLN A 51 8.65 2.86 0.43
CA GLN A 51 9.24 3.84 -0.47
C GLN A 51 8.59 3.79 -1.85
N TRP A 52 8.33 2.60 -2.36
CA TRP A 52 7.66 2.42 -3.63
C TRP A 52 6.24 3.01 -3.62
N LEU A 53 5.49 2.76 -2.54
CA LEU A 53 4.15 3.32 -2.38
C LEU A 53 4.20 4.85 -2.29
N SER A 54 5.19 5.38 -1.60
CA SER A 54 5.40 6.83 -1.51
C SER A 54 5.63 7.43 -2.89
N ASP A 55 6.45 6.79 -3.71
CA ASP A 55 6.77 7.27 -5.05
C ASP A 55 5.55 7.25 -5.98
N ILE A 56 4.72 6.22 -5.87
CA ILE A 56 3.53 6.07 -6.72
C ILE A 56 2.42 7.03 -6.31
N TYR A 57 2.23 7.22 -5.01
CA TYR A 57 1.10 7.98 -4.48
C TYR A 57 1.47 9.36 -3.95
N HIS A 58 2.70 9.85 -4.20
CA HIS A 58 3.17 11.11 -3.62
C HIS A 58 2.29 12.32 -3.98
N GLU A 59 1.58 12.28 -5.10
CA GLU A 59 0.68 13.35 -5.51
C GLU A 59 -0.50 13.51 -4.56
N THR A 60 -0.80 12.49 -3.77
CA THR A 60 -1.88 12.53 -2.79
C THR A 60 -1.40 12.92 -1.39
N ALA A 61 -0.09 13.18 -1.22
CA ALA A 61 0.46 13.60 0.06
C ALA A 61 -0.15 14.93 0.52
N CYS A 62 -0.39 15.05 1.83
CA CYS A 62 -0.95 16.26 2.41
C CYS A 62 -0.25 16.57 3.74
N GLU A 63 -0.54 17.74 4.32
CA GLU A 63 0.11 18.17 5.56
C GLU A 63 -0.17 17.22 6.72
N GLU A 64 -1.38 16.64 6.77
CA GLU A 64 -1.76 15.71 7.83
C GLU A 64 -1.08 14.34 7.68
N TYR A 65 -0.82 13.93 6.44
CA TYR A 65 -0.28 12.60 6.15
C TYR A 65 0.87 12.72 5.14
N PRO A 66 2.03 13.24 5.58
CA PRO A 66 3.14 13.48 4.65
C PRO A 66 3.93 12.22 4.28
N ASP A 67 3.77 11.12 5.03
CA ASP A 67 4.57 9.91 4.86
C ASP A 67 3.71 8.67 4.73
N VAL A 68 4.32 7.61 4.18
CA VAL A 68 3.75 6.26 4.18
C VAL A 68 4.18 5.57 5.47
N ILE A 69 3.21 5.09 6.27
CA ILE A 69 3.47 4.46 7.57
C ILE A 69 2.87 3.06 7.58
N ARG A 70 3.68 2.07 7.96
CA ARG A 70 3.17 0.70 8.14
C ARG A 70 2.38 0.63 9.44
N ILE A 71 1.15 0.09 9.38
CA ILE A 71 0.26 -0.06 10.53
C ILE A 71 0.26 -1.50 11.07
N LYS A 72 0.25 -2.47 10.16
CA LYS A 72 0.22 -3.89 10.53
C LYS A 72 1.13 -4.74 9.69
#